data_06af8b7d67344b4ee2fb8fc1d406f56f
#
_entry.id   06af8b7d67344b4ee2fb8fc1d406f56f
#
_cell.length_a   1.000
_cell.length_b   1.000
_cell.length_c   1.000
_cell.angle_alpha   90.00
_cell.angle_beta   90.00
_cell.angle_gamma   90.00
#
_symmetry.space_group_name_H-M   'P 1'
#
loop_
_entity.id
_entity.type
_entity.pdbx_description
1 polymer ?
#
loop_
_entity_poly.entity_id
_entity_poly.type
_entity_poly.pdbx_seq_one_letter_code
_entity_poly.pdbx_strand_id
1 'polypeptide(L)'
;VSQKIKSPNASKGGNGFLWGIIAILVIAAVAIGFIVYNNQKHKVDNITLPDDKVNVKMTAKDSIVTLEPENAGNDVPTVEVFEDFSCHYCAELETASSEDVKKALEDGKVKVQFRFLNFLDRGDETGPSTRGAAVAWEIAKKGDVDAFWNIHRLMMEEQSTVTRDWDWDDLANAAEKMGVDDGVVGKIRDKSIKDEGAKISRANDKEVEKREGNVSSPLLYKNGKKFDPPVNEEREMQSWVPVALEGK
;
A
#
# COMPACT_ATOMS: atom_id res chain seq x y z
N VAL A 1 -87.58 -13.00 6.19
CA VAL A 1 -86.59 -14.05 6.40
C VAL A 1 -85.23 -13.39 6.19
N SER A 2 -84.53 -13.12 7.31
CA SER A 2 -83.22 -12.45 7.31
C SER A 2 -82.13 -13.53 7.29
N GLN A 3 -81.37 -13.62 6.24
CA GLN A 3 -80.24 -14.51 6.18
C GLN A 3 -78.98 -13.82 6.79
N LYS A 4 -78.45 -14.42 7.85
CA LYS A 4 -77.25 -14.03 8.53
C LYS A 4 -76.05 -14.49 7.75
N ILE A 5 -75.28 -13.59 7.10
CA ILE A 5 -74.04 -13.88 6.42
C ILE A 5 -72.99 -14.20 7.50
N LYS A 6 -72.44 -15.41 7.50
CA LYS A 6 -71.28 -15.79 8.33
C LYS A 6 -70.02 -15.15 7.76
N SER A 7 -69.32 -14.35 8.56
CA SER A 7 -67.99 -13.88 8.26
C SER A 7 -67.01 -15.08 8.07
N PRO A 8 -66.10 -15.03 7.08
CA PRO A 8 -65.04 -16.04 6.97
C PRO A 8 -64.17 -16.02 8.20
N ASN A 9 -63.97 -17.18 8.77
CA ASN A 9 -63.11 -17.38 9.92
C ASN A 9 -61.68 -16.95 9.52
N ALA A 10 -61.15 -15.89 10.19
CA ALA A 10 -59.75 -15.53 10.08
C ALA A 10 -58.93 -16.73 10.59
N SER A 11 -58.32 -17.50 9.70
CA SER A 11 -57.39 -18.55 10.06
C SER A 11 -56.28 -17.88 10.92
N LYS A 12 -56.08 -18.40 12.12
CA LYS A 12 -54.89 -18.10 12.93
C LYS A 12 -53.68 -18.57 12.08
N GLY A 13 -53.19 -17.68 11.26
CA GLY A 13 -51.89 -17.83 10.61
C GLY A 13 -50.83 -17.99 11.69
N GLY A 14 -50.44 -19.20 11.96
CA GLY A 14 -49.39 -19.50 12.93
C GLY A 14 -48.11 -18.77 12.56
N ASN A 15 -47.32 -18.37 13.55
CA ASN A 15 -46.01 -17.73 13.42
C ASN A 15 -45.01 -18.51 12.50
N GLY A 16 -45.39 -19.67 11.97
CA GLY A 16 -44.58 -20.48 11.07
C GLY A 16 -44.15 -19.77 9.79
N PHE A 17 -44.98 -18.88 9.21
CA PHE A 17 -44.60 -18.09 8.04
C PHE A 17 -43.51 -17.05 8.40
N LEU A 18 -43.64 -16.37 9.53
CA LEU A 18 -42.62 -15.45 10.04
C LEU A 18 -41.29 -16.16 10.35
N TRP A 19 -41.35 -17.32 10.98
CA TRP A 19 -40.18 -18.15 11.24
C TRP A 19 -39.53 -18.68 9.96
N GLY A 20 -40.31 -18.97 8.94
CA GLY A 20 -39.78 -19.35 7.60
C GLY A 20 -39.02 -18.21 6.94
N ILE A 21 -39.53 -16.96 7.00
CA ILE A 21 -38.83 -15.78 6.48
C ILE A 21 -37.53 -15.53 7.25
N ILE A 22 -37.58 -15.59 8.59
CA ILE A 22 -36.38 -15.41 9.43
C ILE A 22 -35.32 -16.46 9.10
N ALA A 23 -35.70 -17.73 8.94
CA ALA A 23 -34.77 -18.79 8.58
C ALA A 23 -34.10 -18.54 7.20
N ILE A 24 -34.86 -18.08 6.21
CA ILE A 24 -34.33 -17.74 4.89
C ILE A 24 -33.36 -16.55 4.98
N LEU A 25 -33.68 -15.51 5.75
CA LEU A 25 -32.80 -14.34 5.96
C LEU A 25 -31.50 -14.73 6.67
N VAL A 26 -31.57 -15.61 7.67
CA VAL A 26 -30.37 -16.12 8.35
C VAL A 26 -29.50 -16.95 7.41
N ILE A 27 -30.10 -17.84 6.62
CA ILE A 27 -29.36 -18.62 5.62
C ILE A 27 -28.71 -17.72 4.57
N ALA A 28 -29.44 -16.70 4.08
CA ALA A 28 -28.90 -15.72 3.14
C ALA A 28 -27.74 -14.92 3.75
N ALA A 29 -27.89 -14.47 5.00
CA ALA A 29 -26.82 -13.75 5.70
C ALA A 29 -25.56 -14.61 5.92
N VAL A 30 -25.74 -15.89 6.29
CA VAL A 30 -24.63 -16.86 6.43
C VAL A 30 -23.98 -17.14 5.08
N ALA A 31 -24.77 -17.33 4.02
CA ALA A 31 -24.22 -17.56 2.68
C ALA A 31 -23.47 -16.35 2.15
N ILE A 32 -24.00 -15.14 2.31
CA ILE A 32 -23.32 -13.89 1.94
C ILE A 32 -22.04 -13.72 2.76
N GLY A 33 -22.11 -13.92 4.08
CA GLY A 33 -20.95 -13.87 4.97
C GLY A 33 -19.86 -14.87 4.56
N PHE A 34 -20.25 -16.10 4.20
CA PHE A 34 -19.31 -17.11 3.71
C PHE A 34 -18.69 -16.74 2.36
N ILE A 35 -19.48 -16.21 1.42
CA ILE A 35 -18.98 -15.77 0.10
C ILE A 35 -18.02 -14.59 0.28
N VAL A 36 -18.37 -13.59 1.10
CA VAL A 36 -17.50 -12.44 1.39
C VAL A 36 -16.20 -12.89 2.07
N TYR A 37 -16.30 -13.74 3.07
CA TYR A 37 -15.14 -14.30 3.78
C TYR A 37 -14.22 -15.10 2.84
N ASN A 38 -14.81 -15.93 1.98
CA ASN A 38 -14.03 -16.72 1.03
C ASN A 38 -13.40 -15.84 -0.05
N ASN A 39 -14.11 -14.82 -0.54
CA ASN A 39 -13.59 -13.87 -1.54
C ASN A 39 -12.44 -13.03 -0.99
N GLN A 40 -12.49 -12.62 0.28
CA GLN A 40 -11.39 -11.91 0.94
C GLN A 40 -10.14 -12.77 1.08
N LYS A 41 -10.29 -14.07 1.40
CA LYS A 41 -9.13 -14.99 1.48
C LYS A 41 -8.41 -15.19 0.14
N HIS A 42 -9.10 -15.00 -0.98
CA HIS A 42 -8.57 -15.27 -2.32
C HIS A 42 -8.06 -14.01 -3.05
N LYS A 43 -8.17 -12.80 -2.48
CA LYS A 43 -7.66 -11.59 -3.15
C LYS A 43 -6.16 -11.69 -3.47
N VAL A 44 -5.37 -12.13 -2.49
CA VAL A 44 -3.92 -12.32 -2.64
C VAL A 44 -3.57 -13.45 -3.60
N ASP A 45 -4.41 -14.49 -3.71
CA ASP A 45 -4.20 -15.63 -4.62
C ASP A 45 -4.37 -15.25 -6.10
N ASN A 46 -5.07 -14.15 -6.36
CA ASN A 46 -5.37 -13.68 -7.72
C ASN A 46 -4.30 -12.72 -8.28
N ILE A 47 -3.28 -12.41 -7.50
CA ILE A 47 -2.18 -11.51 -7.89
C ILE A 47 -0.86 -12.27 -7.82
N THR A 48 -0.01 -12.07 -8.81
CA THR A 48 1.37 -12.55 -8.77
C THR A 48 2.16 -11.68 -7.82
N LEU A 49 2.60 -12.25 -6.70
CA LEU A 49 3.45 -11.51 -5.75
C LEU A 49 4.87 -11.41 -6.29
N PRO A 50 5.51 -10.24 -6.23
CA PRO A 50 6.93 -10.09 -6.54
C PRO A 50 7.80 -10.98 -5.62
N ASP A 51 8.92 -11.50 -6.13
CA ASP A 51 9.89 -12.31 -5.37
C ASP A 51 11.32 -11.92 -5.76
N ASP A 52 11.58 -10.62 -5.84
CA ASP A 52 12.91 -10.10 -6.10
C ASP A 52 13.83 -10.31 -4.91
N LYS A 53 15.12 -10.55 -5.23
CA LYS A 53 16.21 -10.49 -4.26
C LYS A 53 17.01 -9.23 -4.48
N VAL A 54 17.27 -8.50 -3.38
CA VAL A 54 17.92 -7.18 -3.44
C VAL A 54 19.10 -7.16 -2.47
N ASN A 55 20.31 -7.03 -3.01
CA ASN A 55 21.53 -7.10 -2.21
C ASN A 55 22.03 -5.71 -1.84
N VAL A 56 21.38 -5.09 -0.83
CA VAL A 56 21.70 -3.74 -0.34
C VAL A 56 21.50 -3.66 1.17
N LYS A 57 22.03 -2.60 1.80
CA LYS A 57 21.71 -2.26 3.18
C LYS A 57 20.45 -1.43 3.24
N MET A 58 19.67 -1.64 4.29
CA MET A 58 18.48 -0.83 4.56
C MET A 58 18.49 -0.31 5.99
N THR A 59 18.04 0.94 6.15
CA THR A 59 17.77 1.54 7.45
C THR A 59 16.44 2.29 7.42
N ALA A 60 15.68 2.23 8.52
CA ALA A 60 14.45 3.00 8.72
C ALA A 60 14.65 3.94 9.91
N LYS A 61 14.83 5.22 9.65
CA LYS A 61 15.12 6.23 10.67
C LYS A 61 14.62 7.61 10.26
N ASP A 62 14.19 8.41 11.22
CA ASP A 62 13.76 9.81 10.99
C ASP A 62 12.70 9.96 9.88
N SER A 63 11.74 9.02 9.82
CA SER A 63 10.69 8.93 8.80
C SER A 63 11.19 8.65 7.37
N ILE A 64 12.40 8.14 7.22
CA ILE A 64 13.06 7.85 5.94
C ILE A 64 13.44 6.36 5.91
N VAL A 65 13.11 5.67 4.83
CA VAL A 65 13.70 4.38 4.52
C VAL A 65 14.84 4.59 3.53
N THR A 66 16.06 4.25 3.94
CA THR A 66 17.24 4.40 3.11
C THR A 66 17.72 3.04 2.63
N LEU A 67 17.83 2.88 1.32
CA LEU A 67 18.53 1.78 0.67
C LEU A 67 19.90 2.27 0.19
N GLU A 68 20.94 1.54 0.55
CA GLU A 68 22.30 1.89 0.13
C GLU A 68 23.10 0.64 -0.28
N PRO A 69 24.00 0.77 -1.24
CA PRO A 69 24.84 -0.33 -1.64
C PRO A 69 25.62 -0.94 -0.48
N GLU A 70 25.87 -2.25 -0.50
CA GLU A 70 26.71 -2.94 0.47
C GLU A 70 28.09 -2.27 0.62
N ASN A 71 28.66 -1.84 -0.49
CA ASN A 71 29.97 -1.21 -0.58
C ASN A 71 29.88 0.19 -1.18
N ALA A 72 29.03 1.05 -0.61
CA ALA A 72 28.89 2.42 -1.08
C ALA A 72 30.20 3.21 -0.90
N GLY A 73 30.71 3.77 -2.00
CA GLY A 73 31.77 4.77 -1.96
C GLY A 73 31.27 6.10 -1.34
N ASN A 74 32.22 6.96 -0.95
CA ASN A 74 31.87 8.27 -0.33
C ASN A 74 31.11 9.21 -1.30
N ASP A 75 31.30 9.03 -2.61
CA ASP A 75 30.79 9.93 -3.65
C ASP A 75 29.51 9.40 -4.33
N VAL A 76 28.86 8.37 -3.74
CA VAL A 76 27.62 7.83 -4.28
C VAL A 76 26.48 8.84 -4.04
N PRO A 77 25.79 9.31 -5.11
CA PRO A 77 24.71 10.26 -4.95
C PRO A 77 23.53 9.65 -4.18
N THR A 78 22.85 10.47 -3.41
CA THR A 78 21.60 10.12 -2.74
C THR A 78 20.43 10.74 -3.50
N VAL A 79 19.45 9.91 -3.83
CA VAL A 79 18.18 10.35 -4.41
C VAL A 79 17.08 10.17 -3.35
N GLU A 80 16.42 11.28 -2.99
CA GLU A 80 15.21 11.26 -2.17
C GLU A 80 14.01 11.13 -3.11
N VAL A 81 13.13 10.17 -2.83
CA VAL A 81 11.86 9.93 -3.52
C VAL A 81 10.74 10.19 -2.54
N PHE A 82 9.99 11.27 -2.74
CA PHE A 82 8.76 11.54 -1.99
C PHE A 82 7.58 10.99 -2.78
N GLU A 83 6.85 10.09 -2.18
CA GLU A 83 5.79 9.34 -2.86
C GLU A 83 4.60 9.07 -1.95
N ASP A 84 3.43 8.97 -2.54
CA ASP A 84 2.18 8.62 -1.87
C ASP A 84 1.63 7.36 -2.54
N PHE A 85 1.35 6.32 -1.76
CA PHE A 85 0.87 5.03 -2.28
C PHE A 85 -0.44 5.13 -3.07
N SER A 86 -1.22 6.21 -2.91
CA SER A 86 -2.43 6.47 -3.69
C SER A 86 -2.18 7.36 -4.92
N CYS A 87 -0.95 7.83 -5.12
CA CYS A 87 -0.62 8.72 -6.24
C CYS A 87 -0.38 7.92 -7.52
N HIS A 88 -1.22 8.12 -8.53
CA HIS A 88 -1.09 7.46 -9.82
C HIS A 88 0.28 7.68 -10.49
N TYR A 89 0.78 8.91 -10.47
CA TYR A 89 2.09 9.24 -11.04
C TYR A 89 3.26 8.63 -10.26
N CYS A 90 3.09 8.34 -8.96
CA CYS A 90 4.09 7.59 -8.20
C CYS A 90 4.14 6.12 -8.66
N ALA A 91 2.97 5.53 -8.90
CA ALA A 91 2.87 4.17 -9.44
C ALA A 91 3.49 4.05 -10.84
N GLU A 92 3.23 5.01 -11.73
CA GLU A 92 3.85 5.06 -13.05
C GLU A 92 5.38 5.21 -12.96
N LEU A 93 5.86 6.09 -12.07
CA LEU A 93 7.29 6.32 -11.87
C LEU A 93 7.97 5.07 -11.31
N GLU A 94 7.36 4.39 -10.33
CA GLU A 94 7.88 3.12 -9.80
C GLU A 94 7.95 2.06 -10.89
N THR A 95 6.86 1.85 -11.64
CA THR A 95 6.81 0.88 -12.73
C THR A 95 7.91 1.14 -13.77
N ALA A 96 8.19 2.42 -14.08
CA ALA A 96 9.22 2.80 -15.04
C ALA A 96 10.64 2.68 -14.49
N SER A 97 10.83 2.73 -13.15
CA SER A 97 12.16 2.92 -12.55
C SER A 97 12.66 1.73 -11.74
N SER A 98 11.79 0.86 -11.22
CA SER A 98 12.14 -0.15 -10.20
C SER A 98 13.32 -1.03 -10.58
N GLU A 99 13.35 -1.56 -11.81
CA GLU A 99 14.44 -2.42 -12.29
C GLU A 99 15.78 -1.67 -12.39
N ASP A 100 15.74 -0.43 -12.90
CA ASP A 100 16.95 0.41 -13.00
C ASP A 100 17.44 0.84 -11.61
N VAL A 101 16.52 1.14 -10.69
CA VAL A 101 16.83 1.48 -9.29
C VAL A 101 17.51 0.32 -8.60
N LYS A 102 16.93 -0.88 -8.69
CA LYS A 102 17.53 -2.10 -8.14
C LYS A 102 18.93 -2.30 -8.66
N LYS A 103 19.09 -2.27 -9.99
CA LYS A 103 20.40 -2.41 -10.63
C LYS A 103 21.39 -1.33 -10.20
N ALA A 104 20.98 -0.08 -10.13
CA ALA A 104 21.86 1.03 -9.75
C ALA A 104 22.28 0.94 -8.26
N LEU A 105 21.39 0.49 -7.38
CA LEU A 105 21.70 0.20 -5.98
C LEU A 105 22.74 -0.94 -5.86
N GLU A 106 22.50 -2.07 -6.51
CA GLU A 106 23.40 -3.23 -6.46
C GLU A 106 24.76 -2.96 -7.12
N ASP A 107 24.79 -2.16 -8.19
CA ASP A 107 26.02 -1.69 -8.86
C ASP A 107 26.78 -0.62 -8.04
N GLY A 108 26.29 -0.18 -6.91
CA GLY A 108 26.96 0.83 -6.07
C GLY A 108 26.88 2.26 -6.61
N LYS A 109 25.91 2.56 -7.48
CA LYS A 109 25.82 3.85 -8.20
C LYS A 109 24.95 4.89 -7.54
N VAL A 110 23.98 4.49 -6.70
CA VAL A 110 23.01 5.38 -6.05
C VAL A 110 22.66 4.88 -4.66
N LYS A 111 22.31 5.81 -3.77
CA LYS A 111 21.56 5.58 -2.53
C LYS A 111 20.16 6.12 -2.74
N VAL A 112 19.14 5.43 -2.26
CA VAL A 112 17.75 5.87 -2.39
C VAL A 112 17.13 6.06 -1.02
N GLN A 113 16.44 7.17 -0.84
CA GLN A 113 15.69 7.50 0.36
C GLN A 113 14.22 7.63 0.03
N PHE A 114 13.42 6.65 0.44
CA PHE A 114 11.97 6.71 0.31
C PHE A 114 11.37 7.50 1.46
N ARG A 115 10.49 8.44 1.13
CA ARG A 115 9.75 9.31 2.03
C ARG A 115 8.26 9.21 1.71
N PHE A 116 7.56 8.40 2.47
CA PHE A 116 6.14 8.13 2.26
C PHE A 116 5.29 9.32 2.72
N LEU A 117 4.36 9.74 1.88
CA LEU A 117 3.38 10.79 2.10
C LEU A 117 1.98 10.19 2.32
N ASN A 118 1.06 10.98 2.87
CA ASN A 118 -0.35 10.57 3.00
C ASN A 118 -1.35 11.71 2.74
N PHE A 119 -0.93 12.73 2.03
CA PHE A 119 -1.79 13.88 1.75
C PHE A 119 -3.02 13.54 0.91
N LEU A 120 -2.96 12.46 0.10
CA LEU A 120 -4.10 11.98 -0.69
C LEU A 120 -5.18 11.30 0.16
N ASP A 121 -4.88 10.88 1.38
CA ASP A 121 -5.86 10.42 2.36
C ASP A 121 -6.70 11.58 2.94
N ARG A 122 -6.34 12.84 2.67
CA ARG A 122 -7.09 14.05 3.05
C ARG A 122 -7.43 14.11 4.55
N GLY A 123 -6.51 13.65 5.38
CA GLY A 123 -6.66 13.62 6.84
C GLY A 123 -7.32 12.35 7.40
N ASP A 124 -7.67 11.39 6.55
CA ASP A 124 -8.08 10.05 6.99
C ASP A 124 -6.84 9.22 7.34
N GLU A 125 -6.50 9.15 8.61
CA GLU A 125 -5.36 8.36 9.11
C GLU A 125 -5.54 6.83 8.99
N THR A 126 -6.66 6.39 8.41
CA THR A 126 -6.92 4.98 8.08
C THR A 126 -6.91 4.72 6.58
N GLY A 127 -6.65 5.75 5.80
CA GLY A 127 -6.66 5.70 4.34
C GLY A 127 -5.57 4.82 3.74
N PRO A 128 -5.67 4.57 2.43
CA PRO A 128 -4.77 3.66 1.73
C PRO A 128 -3.31 4.12 1.73
N SER A 129 -3.04 5.43 1.63
CA SER A 129 -1.67 5.98 1.67
C SER A 129 -1.02 5.75 3.03
N THR A 130 -1.74 6.07 4.13
CA THR A 130 -1.28 5.82 5.51
C THR A 130 -1.06 4.34 5.77
N ARG A 131 -1.95 3.47 5.28
CA ARG A 131 -1.84 2.02 5.42
C ARG A 131 -0.61 1.48 4.69
N GLY A 132 -0.39 1.89 3.45
CA GLY A 132 0.81 1.51 2.67
C GLY A 132 2.09 1.96 3.36
N ALA A 133 2.15 3.22 3.79
CA ALA A 133 3.30 3.75 4.52
C ALA A 133 3.58 3.00 5.82
N ALA A 134 2.54 2.63 6.59
CA ALA A 134 2.69 1.87 7.82
C ALA A 134 3.27 0.48 7.59
N VAL A 135 2.78 -0.24 6.58
CA VAL A 135 3.26 -1.58 6.22
C VAL A 135 4.71 -1.54 5.75
N ALA A 136 5.02 -0.68 4.79
CA ALA A 136 6.38 -0.53 4.27
C ALA A 136 7.37 -0.14 5.37
N TRP A 137 7.00 0.81 6.23
CA TRP A 137 7.82 1.25 7.35
C TRP A 137 8.10 0.15 8.37
N GLU A 138 7.08 -0.62 8.77
CA GLU A 138 7.24 -1.67 9.76
C GLU A 138 8.17 -2.80 9.26
N ILE A 139 8.04 -3.18 7.98
CA ILE A 139 8.94 -4.14 7.34
C ILE A 139 10.37 -3.57 7.29
N ALA A 140 10.52 -2.30 6.89
CA ALA A 140 11.83 -1.66 6.81
C ALA A 140 12.55 -1.59 8.17
N LYS A 141 11.82 -1.35 9.27
CA LYS A 141 12.38 -1.36 10.63
C LYS A 141 12.99 -2.70 11.03
N LYS A 142 12.52 -3.79 10.46
CA LYS A 142 13.09 -5.14 10.69
C LYS A 142 14.34 -5.41 9.88
N GLY A 143 14.63 -4.58 8.88
CA GLY A 143 15.78 -4.74 8.01
C GLY A 143 15.60 -5.85 6.95
N ASP A 144 14.37 -6.30 6.71
CA ASP A 144 14.06 -7.26 5.65
C ASP A 144 13.95 -6.54 4.30
N VAL A 145 15.07 -6.47 3.61
CA VAL A 145 15.21 -5.70 2.35
C VAL A 145 14.36 -6.30 1.25
N ASP A 146 14.39 -7.62 1.08
CA ASP A 146 13.63 -8.32 0.04
C ASP A 146 12.14 -8.10 0.24
N ALA A 147 11.66 -8.29 1.47
CA ALA A 147 10.25 -8.08 1.78
C ALA A 147 9.82 -6.62 1.61
N PHE A 148 10.65 -5.66 2.03
CA PHE A 148 10.38 -4.23 1.83
C PHE A 148 10.25 -3.91 0.33
N TRP A 149 11.23 -4.33 -0.47
CA TRP A 149 11.26 -4.10 -1.91
C TRP A 149 10.01 -4.67 -2.59
N ASN A 150 9.71 -5.91 -2.30
CA ASN A 150 8.60 -6.61 -2.93
C ASN A 150 7.23 -6.06 -2.51
N ILE A 151 7.03 -5.72 -1.23
CA ILE A 151 5.75 -5.14 -0.77
C ILE A 151 5.56 -3.71 -1.29
N HIS A 152 6.65 -2.92 -1.37
CA HIS A 152 6.63 -1.58 -1.95
C HIS A 152 6.22 -1.63 -3.43
N ARG A 153 6.90 -2.45 -4.23
CA ARG A 153 6.57 -2.66 -5.65
C ARG A 153 5.12 -3.13 -5.83
N LEU A 154 4.71 -4.14 -5.06
CA LEU A 154 3.35 -4.65 -5.12
C LEU A 154 2.31 -3.54 -4.91
N MET A 155 2.49 -2.72 -3.88
CA MET A 155 1.56 -1.65 -3.56
C MET A 155 1.55 -0.53 -4.61
N MET A 156 2.67 -0.27 -5.27
CA MET A 156 2.77 0.77 -6.31
C MET A 156 2.32 0.24 -7.68
N GLU A 157 2.85 -0.88 -8.15
CA GLU A 157 2.56 -1.42 -9.48
C GLU A 157 1.12 -1.93 -9.61
N GLU A 158 0.58 -2.55 -8.55
CA GLU A 158 -0.81 -3.02 -8.47
C GLU A 158 -1.70 -2.05 -7.70
N GLN A 159 -1.40 -0.75 -7.75
CA GLN A 159 -2.03 0.30 -6.93
C GLN A 159 -3.56 0.26 -6.97
N SER A 160 -4.15 0.06 -8.15
CA SER A 160 -5.61 0.05 -8.34
C SER A 160 -6.30 -1.08 -7.58
N THR A 161 -5.62 -2.20 -7.40
CA THR A 161 -6.13 -3.39 -6.73
C THR A 161 -5.62 -3.45 -5.28
N VAL A 162 -4.29 -3.38 -5.11
CA VAL A 162 -3.66 -3.61 -3.81
C VAL A 162 -3.84 -2.40 -2.89
N THR A 163 -3.33 -1.25 -3.26
CA THR A 163 -3.36 -0.08 -2.36
C THR A 163 -4.78 0.42 -2.12
N ARG A 164 -5.63 0.42 -3.15
CA ARG A 164 -6.99 0.95 -3.06
C ARG A 164 -7.96 0.00 -2.37
N ASP A 165 -7.96 -1.30 -2.75
CA ASP A 165 -9.04 -2.23 -2.42
C ASP A 165 -8.68 -3.25 -1.33
N TRP A 166 -7.38 -3.44 -1.04
CA TRP A 166 -6.95 -4.34 0.02
C TRP A 166 -7.03 -3.68 1.39
N ASP A 167 -7.51 -4.45 2.34
CA ASP A 167 -7.49 -4.05 3.74
C ASP A 167 -6.21 -4.53 4.47
N TRP A 168 -6.17 -4.36 5.78
CA TRP A 168 -5.04 -4.77 6.61
C TRP A 168 -4.81 -6.28 6.61
N ASP A 169 -5.89 -7.08 6.55
CA ASP A 169 -5.79 -8.53 6.52
C ASP A 169 -5.26 -9.01 5.17
N ASP A 170 -5.67 -8.39 4.06
CA ASP A 170 -5.14 -8.69 2.73
C ASP A 170 -3.63 -8.41 2.66
N LEU A 171 -3.19 -7.25 3.15
CA LEU A 171 -1.77 -6.89 3.20
C LEU A 171 -0.97 -7.79 4.14
N ALA A 172 -1.53 -8.18 5.30
CA ALA A 172 -0.91 -9.14 6.20
C ALA A 172 -0.74 -10.51 5.54
N ASN A 173 -1.75 -10.98 4.79
CA ASN A 173 -1.68 -12.24 4.06
C ASN A 173 -0.63 -12.20 2.93
N ALA A 174 -0.50 -11.08 2.24
CA ALA A 174 0.56 -10.90 1.24
C ALA A 174 1.95 -10.90 1.88
N ALA A 175 2.12 -10.16 2.97
CA ALA A 175 3.37 -10.12 3.74
C ALA A 175 3.76 -11.53 4.25
N GLU A 176 2.81 -12.29 4.78
CA GLU A 176 3.00 -13.67 5.23
C GLU A 176 3.48 -14.57 4.08
N LYS A 177 2.84 -14.49 2.89
CA LYS A 177 3.25 -15.25 1.71
C LYS A 177 4.62 -14.85 1.17
N MET A 178 5.04 -13.60 1.36
CA MET A 178 6.37 -13.11 1.02
C MET A 178 7.42 -13.48 2.07
N GLY A 179 7.04 -14.19 3.15
CA GLY A 179 7.98 -14.65 4.19
C GLY A 179 8.37 -13.58 5.21
N VAL A 180 7.59 -12.50 5.33
CA VAL A 180 7.80 -11.47 6.37
C VAL A 180 7.66 -12.08 7.76
N ASP A 181 8.48 -11.60 8.72
CA ASP A 181 8.45 -12.02 10.13
C ASP A 181 7.04 -12.03 10.72
N ASP A 182 6.66 -13.13 11.38
CA ASP A 182 5.31 -13.34 11.94
C ASP A 182 4.88 -12.21 12.89
N GLY A 183 5.83 -11.61 13.62
CA GLY A 183 5.55 -10.50 14.53
C GLY A 183 5.19 -9.22 13.77
N VAL A 184 5.77 -8.98 12.58
CA VAL A 184 5.38 -7.89 11.68
C VAL A 184 4.01 -8.16 11.08
N VAL A 185 3.79 -9.38 10.57
CA VAL A 185 2.50 -9.81 10.02
C VAL A 185 1.38 -9.63 11.05
N GLY A 186 1.63 -10.04 12.31
CA GLY A 186 0.68 -9.83 13.42
C GLY A 186 0.33 -8.37 13.63
N LYS A 187 1.32 -7.47 13.64
CA LYS A 187 1.13 -6.02 13.81
C LYS A 187 0.39 -5.37 12.62
N ILE A 188 0.59 -5.87 11.40
CA ILE A 188 -0.18 -5.43 10.23
C ILE A 188 -1.64 -5.82 10.44
N ARG A 189 -1.89 -7.09 10.78
CA ARG A 189 -3.23 -7.65 10.95
C ARG A 189 -4.02 -6.98 12.07
N ASP A 190 -3.39 -6.69 13.22
CA ASP A 190 -4.03 -6.02 14.37
C ASP A 190 -4.05 -4.47 14.25
N LYS A 191 -3.47 -3.92 13.17
CA LYS A 191 -3.42 -2.49 12.84
C LYS A 191 -2.63 -1.64 13.85
N SER A 192 -1.81 -2.25 14.71
CA SER A 192 -1.04 -1.54 15.76
C SER A 192 0.03 -0.59 15.20
N ILE A 193 0.37 -0.73 13.92
CA ILE A 193 1.33 0.13 13.20
C ILE A 193 0.70 1.39 12.59
N LYS A 194 -0.63 1.54 12.60
CA LYS A 194 -1.35 2.62 11.92
C LYS A 194 -0.87 4.01 12.34
N ASP A 195 -0.80 4.26 13.64
CA ASP A 195 -0.45 5.59 14.17
C ASP A 195 1.00 5.97 13.85
N GLU A 196 1.89 4.98 13.79
CA GLU A 196 3.28 5.21 13.36
C GLU A 196 3.34 5.54 11.87
N GLY A 197 2.61 4.82 11.02
CA GLY A 197 2.47 5.15 9.60
C GLY A 197 1.97 6.57 9.37
N ALA A 198 0.89 6.97 10.04
CA ALA A 198 0.38 8.34 9.98
C ALA A 198 1.41 9.38 10.46
N LYS A 199 2.18 9.05 11.50
CA LYS A 199 3.22 9.95 12.04
C LYS A 199 4.35 10.18 11.04
N ILE A 200 4.89 9.12 10.45
CA ILE A 200 6.01 9.24 9.51
C ILE A 200 5.58 9.99 8.24
N SER A 201 4.38 9.72 7.73
CA SER A 201 3.87 10.40 6.54
C SER A 201 3.64 11.88 6.78
N ARG A 202 3.00 12.26 7.89
CA ARG A 202 2.86 13.67 8.26
C ARG A 202 4.19 14.40 8.44
N ALA A 203 5.23 13.71 8.90
CA ALA A 203 6.56 14.30 8.99
C ALA A 203 7.13 14.60 7.60
N ASN A 204 6.94 13.72 6.65
CA ASN A 204 7.36 13.90 5.27
C ASN A 204 6.49 14.91 4.51
N ASP A 205 5.17 14.95 4.73
CA ASP A 205 4.28 16.00 4.17
C ASP A 205 4.75 17.39 4.59
N LYS A 206 5.10 17.58 5.88
CA LYS A 206 5.65 18.84 6.38
C LYS A 206 7.00 19.20 5.76
N GLU A 207 7.85 18.21 5.49
CA GLU A 207 9.12 18.46 4.82
C GLU A 207 8.91 18.90 3.37
N VAL A 208 7.95 18.29 2.65
CA VAL A 208 7.56 18.74 1.31
C VAL A 208 6.98 20.15 1.37
N GLU A 209 6.03 20.42 2.27
CA GLU A 209 5.43 21.76 2.44
C GLU A 209 6.49 22.84 2.70
N LYS A 210 7.49 22.53 3.54
CA LYS A 210 8.62 23.43 3.82
C LYS A 210 9.49 23.69 2.59
N ARG A 211 9.72 22.69 1.72
CA ARG A 211 10.58 22.82 0.53
C ARG A 211 9.85 23.46 -0.64
N GLU A 212 8.57 23.12 -0.84
CA GLU A 212 7.81 23.43 -2.06
C GLU A 212 6.65 24.41 -1.82
N GLY A 213 6.26 24.68 -0.57
CA GLY A 213 5.13 25.54 -0.22
C GLY A 213 3.77 24.81 -0.27
N ASN A 214 3.70 23.65 -0.91
CA ASN A 214 2.51 22.78 -0.96
C ASN A 214 2.94 21.32 -1.07
N VAL A 215 2.11 20.41 -0.60
CA VAL A 215 2.39 18.96 -0.69
C VAL A 215 1.97 18.43 -2.05
N SER A 216 2.88 17.71 -2.69
CA SER A 216 2.66 17.03 -3.97
C SER A 216 3.59 15.82 -4.11
N SER A 217 3.28 14.90 -5.04
CA SER A 217 4.10 13.74 -5.38
C SER A 217 3.91 13.34 -6.86
N PRO A 218 4.84 12.59 -7.46
CA PRO A 218 6.16 12.29 -6.95
C PRO A 218 7.09 13.51 -6.93
N LEU A 219 8.05 13.56 -5.98
CA LEU A 219 9.13 14.54 -6.00
C LEU A 219 10.47 13.83 -5.87
N LEU A 220 11.44 14.27 -6.67
CA LEU A 220 12.78 13.71 -6.71
C LEU A 220 13.82 14.78 -6.37
N TYR A 221 14.77 14.41 -5.48
CA TYR A 221 15.90 15.28 -5.14
C TYR A 221 17.21 14.48 -5.20
N LYS A 222 18.16 14.91 -6.00
CA LYS A 222 19.53 14.37 -6.04
C LYS A 222 20.44 15.26 -5.17
N ASN A 223 20.98 14.70 -4.09
CA ASN A 223 21.84 15.45 -3.15
C ASN A 223 21.19 16.77 -2.69
N GLY A 224 19.89 16.74 -2.40
CA GLY A 224 19.11 17.90 -1.95
C GLY A 224 18.70 18.88 -3.05
N LYS A 225 19.03 18.64 -4.32
CA LYS A 225 18.57 19.43 -5.47
C LYS A 225 17.44 18.74 -6.18
N LYS A 226 16.31 19.43 -6.32
CA LYS A 226 15.16 18.92 -7.06
C LYS A 226 15.49 18.73 -8.52
N PHE A 227 14.95 17.65 -9.09
CA PHE A 227 14.87 17.42 -10.53
C PHE A 227 13.50 16.83 -10.87
N ASP A 228 13.04 17.08 -12.08
CA ASP A 228 11.73 16.61 -12.49
C ASP A 228 11.79 15.14 -12.92
N PRO A 229 10.77 14.34 -12.62
CA PRO A 229 10.62 13.00 -13.18
C PRO A 229 10.66 13.08 -14.70
N PRO A 230 11.48 12.28 -15.38
CA PRO A 230 11.52 12.30 -16.85
C PRO A 230 10.24 11.71 -17.43
N VAL A 231 9.79 12.31 -18.54
CA VAL A 231 8.63 11.84 -19.31
C VAL A 231 8.99 11.74 -20.78
N ASN A 232 8.38 10.81 -21.52
CA ASN A 232 8.50 10.72 -22.96
C ASN A 232 7.59 11.74 -23.70
N GLU A 233 7.56 11.68 -25.01
CA GLU A 233 6.73 12.58 -25.86
C GLU A 233 5.22 12.38 -25.62
N GLU A 234 4.80 11.19 -25.24
CA GLU A 234 3.43 10.81 -24.86
C GLU A 234 3.07 11.19 -23.42
N ARG A 235 4.01 11.79 -22.67
CA ARG A 235 3.90 12.14 -21.24
C ARG A 235 3.84 10.96 -20.27
N GLU A 236 4.32 9.80 -20.68
CA GLU A 236 4.47 8.65 -19.80
C GLU A 236 5.76 8.77 -18.99
N MET A 237 5.70 8.41 -17.71
CA MET A 237 6.87 8.42 -16.82
C MET A 237 7.98 7.51 -17.36
N GLN A 238 9.21 7.98 -17.23
CA GLN A 238 10.41 7.23 -17.58
C GLN A 238 11.28 7.02 -16.35
N SER A 239 12.19 6.05 -16.41
CA SER A 239 13.14 5.81 -15.34
C SER A 239 13.93 7.08 -15.01
N TRP A 240 13.93 7.47 -13.75
CA TRP A 240 14.69 8.62 -13.25
C TRP A 240 16.18 8.32 -13.08
N VAL A 241 16.57 7.05 -13.07
CA VAL A 241 17.95 6.63 -12.77
C VAL A 241 18.98 7.21 -13.75
N PRO A 242 18.77 7.18 -15.08
CA PRO A 242 19.71 7.79 -16.02
C PRO A 242 19.94 9.28 -15.71
N VAL A 243 18.87 10.05 -15.48
CA VAL A 243 18.94 11.49 -15.16
C VAL A 243 19.68 11.72 -13.85
N ALA A 244 19.42 10.91 -12.83
CA ALA A 244 20.10 11.02 -11.55
C ALA A 244 21.59 10.67 -11.62
N LEU A 245 22.01 9.82 -12.56
CA LEU A 245 23.41 9.42 -12.73
C LEU A 245 24.18 10.30 -13.72
N GLU A 246 23.50 11.18 -14.48
CA GLU A 246 24.17 12.16 -15.35
C GLU A 246 25.02 13.13 -14.53
N GLY A 247 26.21 13.46 -15.06
CA GLY A 247 27.12 14.46 -14.47
C GLY A 247 28.05 13.94 -13.38
N LYS A 248 28.39 12.63 -13.43
CA LYS A 248 29.59 12.08 -12.73
C LYS A 248 30.86 12.30 -13.49
#